data_13743d62bd1092c91f3f8bd87aff0c32
#
_entry.id   13743d62bd1092c91f3f8bd87aff0c32
#
_cell.length_a   1.000
_cell.length_b   1.000
_cell.length_c   1.000
_cell.angle_alpha   90.00
_cell.angle_beta   90.00
_cell.angle_gamma   90.00
#
_symmetry.space_group_name_H-M   'P 1'
#
loop_
_entity.id
_entity.type
_entity.pdbx_description
1 polymer ?
#
loop_
_entity_poly.entity_id
_entity_poly.type
_entity_poly.pdbx_seq_one_letter_code
_entity_poly.pdbx_strand_id
1 'polypeptide(L)'
;MKFINVKQNKDAFGDGIHDDTKALQACIDELKDGGTVYFPDGTYLISGALIFYSYQHLKFSDDAVILRSDKSEPLTRYLLASYSEPEWGEYTGTHDVVISGGIFDGNKNLDECITLVNTVHCSNITIENCKFRHCAHWHCIEVNGTENTTIQNCIFDGPSYTFKTDILFNEQIQLDMSREGSYGPVYNCDGTLIDFKSDDTVCRNIVIRNNIFKCDGFPGVGHHGDIDHHNILIENNIFDGPSGRIGKSRGYIFFRPMVYDLKVKNNVFISPEETDSPSYGIILENPDANALIADGNIFIGKMDKEVIIGG
;
A
#
# COMPACT_ATOMS: atom_id res chain seq x y z
N MET A 1 27.14 8.80 3.21
CA MET A 1 25.74 8.88 2.75
C MET A 1 25.19 10.20 3.28
N LYS A 2 24.51 11.01 2.47
CA LYS A 2 23.91 12.27 2.92
C LYS A 2 22.76 11.96 3.90
N PHE A 3 22.55 12.82 4.89
CA PHE A 3 21.55 12.64 5.94
C PHE A 3 20.90 13.98 6.29
N ILE A 4 19.57 14.00 6.33
CA ILE A 4 18.77 15.16 6.75
C ILE A 4 17.80 14.74 7.82
N ASN A 5 17.74 15.51 8.93
CA ASN A 5 16.69 15.41 9.94
C ASN A 5 15.68 16.54 9.69
N VAL A 6 14.42 16.20 9.43
CA VAL A 6 13.40 17.16 8.98
C VAL A 6 13.14 18.29 9.97
N LYS A 7 13.25 18.03 11.28
CA LYS A 7 13.08 19.07 12.32
C LYS A 7 14.28 19.98 12.45
N GLN A 8 15.49 19.49 12.17
CA GLN A 8 16.72 20.26 12.33
C GLN A 8 17.08 21.08 11.10
N ASN A 9 16.70 20.61 9.92
CA ASN A 9 17.17 21.15 8.65
C ASN A 9 16.15 22.08 7.95
N LYS A 10 14.85 21.86 8.14
CA LYS A 10 13.80 22.61 7.43
C LYS A 10 12.64 23.05 8.33
N ASP A 11 12.84 23.03 9.63
CA ASP A 11 11.86 23.55 10.60
C ASP A 11 10.47 22.86 10.51
N ALA A 12 10.43 21.56 10.19
CA ALA A 12 9.20 20.80 10.28
C ALA A 12 8.73 20.77 11.74
N PHE A 13 7.47 21.12 11.98
CA PHE A 13 6.91 21.22 13.33
C PHE A 13 6.67 19.84 13.94
N GLY A 14 6.00 18.96 13.22
CA GLY A 14 5.63 17.64 13.72
C GLY A 14 4.71 17.71 14.95
N ASP A 15 3.83 18.71 15.01
CA ASP A 15 2.91 18.95 16.13
C ASP A 15 1.44 18.57 15.84
N GLY A 16 1.15 18.11 14.62
CA GLY A 16 -0.18 17.72 14.16
C GLY A 16 -1.13 18.89 13.89
N ILE A 17 -0.63 20.13 13.90
CA ILE A 17 -1.42 21.36 13.74
C ILE A 17 -0.97 22.16 12.52
N HIS A 18 0.33 22.39 12.42
CA HIS A 18 0.93 23.09 11.28
C HIS A 18 1.09 22.15 10.10
N ASP A 19 0.90 22.70 8.90
CA ASP A 19 1.12 21.95 7.66
C ASP A 19 2.62 21.83 7.37
N ASP A 20 3.14 20.64 7.50
CA ASP A 20 4.55 20.32 7.30
C ASP A 20 4.89 19.93 5.86
N THR A 21 3.92 19.87 4.92
CA THR A 21 4.11 19.35 3.55
C THR A 21 5.33 19.93 2.87
N LYS A 22 5.43 21.26 2.82
CA LYS A 22 6.53 21.94 2.11
C LYS A 22 7.89 21.74 2.77
N ALA A 23 7.93 21.75 4.10
CA ALA A 23 9.17 21.53 4.84
C ALA A 23 9.68 20.10 4.64
N LEU A 24 8.79 19.11 4.70
CA LEU A 24 9.13 17.70 4.47
C LEU A 24 9.57 17.46 3.02
N GLN A 25 8.80 17.98 2.04
CA GLN A 25 9.17 17.83 0.63
C GLN A 25 10.53 18.48 0.34
N ALA A 26 10.82 19.65 0.89
CA ALA A 26 12.11 20.29 0.72
C ALA A 26 13.29 19.46 1.28
N CYS A 27 13.06 18.67 2.35
CA CYS A 27 14.06 17.71 2.84
C CYS A 27 14.27 16.55 1.85
N ILE A 28 13.18 16.04 1.29
CA ILE A 28 13.21 14.94 0.31
C ILE A 28 13.91 15.43 -0.98
N ASP A 29 13.57 16.61 -1.48
CA ASP A 29 14.14 17.19 -2.69
C ASP A 29 15.63 17.51 -2.57
N GLU A 30 16.10 17.91 -1.38
CA GLU A 30 17.52 18.14 -1.13
C GLU A 30 18.36 16.86 -1.28
N LEU A 31 17.74 15.71 -1.12
CA LEU A 31 18.35 14.39 -1.30
C LEU A 31 17.83 13.64 -2.54
N LYS A 32 17.34 14.35 -3.57
CA LYS A 32 16.82 13.72 -4.80
C LYS A 32 17.82 12.79 -5.50
N ASP A 33 19.12 13.00 -5.29
CA ASP A 33 20.19 12.14 -5.82
C ASP A 33 20.59 11.00 -4.86
N GLY A 34 19.82 10.81 -3.78
CA GLY A 34 20.00 9.76 -2.79
C GLY A 34 20.50 10.24 -1.43
N GLY A 35 20.12 9.50 -0.40
CA GLY A 35 20.47 9.76 0.99
C GLY A 35 19.37 9.33 1.97
N THR A 36 19.55 9.64 3.24
CA THR A 36 18.56 9.34 4.29
C THR A 36 17.85 10.60 4.72
N VAL A 37 16.53 10.63 4.57
CA VAL A 37 15.64 11.64 5.18
C VAL A 37 15.08 11.00 6.45
N TYR A 38 15.41 11.58 7.60
CA TYR A 38 14.99 11.09 8.90
C TYR A 38 13.86 11.94 9.48
N PHE A 39 12.79 11.27 9.84
CA PHE A 39 11.59 11.83 10.47
C PHE A 39 11.58 11.41 11.94
N PRO A 40 12.01 12.26 12.90
CA PRO A 40 11.93 11.94 14.32
C PRO A 40 10.48 11.95 14.82
N ASP A 41 10.29 11.54 16.08
CA ASP A 41 8.97 11.51 16.73
C ASP A 41 8.21 12.82 16.54
N GLY A 42 6.93 12.70 16.19
CA GLY A 42 6.02 13.81 15.96
C GLY A 42 4.89 13.45 15.03
N THR A 43 3.88 14.33 14.98
CA THR A 43 2.76 14.20 14.05
C THR A 43 2.90 15.25 12.95
N TYR A 44 3.29 14.83 11.78
CA TYR A 44 3.48 15.69 10.61
C TYR A 44 2.18 15.75 9.81
N LEU A 45 1.46 16.87 9.95
CA LEU A 45 0.24 17.10 9.17
C LEU A 45 0.61 17.49 7.73
N ILE A 46 0.05 16.80 6.74
CA ILE A 46 0.33 17.07 5.33
C ILE A 46 -0.95 17.30 4.52
N SER A 47 -0.94 18.33 3.68
CA SER A 47 -2.02 18.70 2.77
C SER A 47 -1.78 18.29 1.32
N GLY A 48 -0.59 17.82 0.98
CA GLY A 48 -0.18 17.33 -0.33
C GLY A 48 0.63 16.05 -0.23
N ALA A 49 0.76 15.33 -1.33
CA ALA A 49 1.60 14.12 -1.38
C ALA A 49 3.08 14.48 -1.22
N LEU A 50 3.82 13.65 -0.49
CA LEU A 50 5.27 13.68 -0.44
C LEU A 50 5.82 12.78 -1.56
N ILE A 51 6.64 13.36 -2.43
CA ILE A 51 7.19 12.69 -3.60
C ILE A 51 8.61 12.23 -3.30
N PHE A 52 8.87 10.93 -3.40
CA PHE A 52 10.18 10.36 -3.14
C PHE A 52 10.90 9.97 -4.45
N TYR A 53 12.23 9.93 -4.39
CA TYR A 53 13.14 9.71 -5.52
C TYR A 53 14.02 8.48 -5.33
N SER A 54 14.71 8.07 -6.39
CA SER A 54 15.64 6.95 -6.36
C SER A 54 16.77 7.13 -5.33
N TYR A 55 17.27 6.01 -4.78
CA TYR A 55 18.37 5.95 -3.82
C TYR A 55 18.08 6.62 -2.47
N GLN A 56 16.80 6.87 -2.16
CA GLN A 56 16.40 7.45 -0.88
C GLN A 56 16.05 6.40 0.17
N HIS A 57 16.43 6.69 1.40
CA HIS A 57 15.89 6.03 2.58
C HIS A 57 15.03 7.04 3.35
N LEU A 58 13.72 6.90 3.26
CA LEU A 58 12.76 7.62 4.11
C LEU A 58 12.67 6.85 5.42
N LYS A 59 13.37 7.32 6.43
CA LYS A 59 13.49 6.66 7.72
C LYS A 59 12.66 7.40 8.77
N PHE A 60 11.66 6.72 9.30
CA PHE A 60 10.80 7.25 10.35
C PHE A 60 11.13 6.61 11.69
N SER A 61 11.07 7.37 12.79
CA SER A 61 11.01 6.76 14.11
C SER A 61 9.65 6.07 14.32
N ASP A 62 9.57 5.16 15.28
CA ASP A 62 8.37 4.34 15.51
C ASP A 62 7.13 5.19 15.85
N ASP A 63 7.33 6.36 16.48
CA ASP A 63 6.26 7.31 16.87
C ASP A 63 6.12 8.50 15.91
N ALA A 64 6.82 8.51 14.78
CA ALA A 64 6.60 9.49 13.72
C ALA A 64 5.30 9.18 12.96
N VAL A 65 4.40 10.15 12.88
CA VAL A 65 3.11 10.03 12.19
C VAL A 65 3.06 10.96 10.98
N ILE A 66 2.82 10.44 9.81
CA ILE A 66 2.41 11.22 8.63
C ILE A 66 0.88 11.21 8.61
N LEU A 67 0.27 12.36 8.88
CA LEU A 67 -1.18 12.53 9.02
C LEU A 67 -1.77 13.32 7.85
N ARG A 68 -2.79 12.76 7.18
CA ARG A 68 -3.57 13.49 6.17
C ARG A 68 -4.28 14.68 6.78
N SER A 69 -4.13 15.87 6.20
CA SER A 69 -4.88 17.06 6.59
C SER A 69 -6.35 16.97 6.17
N ASP A 70 -7.24 17.43 7.03
CA ASP A 70 -8.67 17.64 6.75
C ASP A 70 -8.98 19.10 6.31
N LYS A 71 -7.96 19.94 6.15
CA LYS A 71 -8.09 21.37 5.89
C LYS A 71 -7.72 21.79 4.46
N SER A 72 -7.19 20.86 3.64
CA SER A 72 -6.82 21.18 2.25
C SER A 72 -8.01 21.00 1.30
N GLU A 73 -8.08 21.86 0.28
CA GLU A 73 -9.02 21.72 -0.82
C GLU A 73 -8.30 21.87 -2.17
N PRO A 74 -8.26 20.86 -3.03
CA PRO A 74 -8.78 19.51 -2.78
C PRO A 74 -7.95 18.74 -1.74
N LEU A 75 -8.57 17.75 -1.08
CA LEU A 75 -7.86 16.84 -0.18
C LEU A 75 -6.84 16.01 -0.96
N THR A 76 -5.62 15.86 -0.41
CA THR A 76 -4.65 14.95 -1.00
C THR A 76 -5.17 13.52 -1.03
N ARG A 77 -4.89 12.81 -2.11
CA ARG A 77 -5.27 11.41 -2.31
C ARG A 77 -4.12 10.43 -2.04
N TYR A 78 -2.94 10.96 -1.76
CA TYR A 78 -1.74 10.17 -1.45
C TYR A 78 -0.97 10.82 -0.30
N LEU A 79 -0.37 10.00 0.58
CA LEU A 79 0.59 10.52 1.56
C LEU A 79 2.01 10.48 0.99
N LEU A 80 2.43 9.33 0.44
CA LEU A 80 3.68 9.17 -0.28
C LEU A 80 3.41 8.66 -1.70
N ALA A 81 4.14 9.17 -2.68
CA ALA A 81 4.12 8.68 -4.04
C ALA A 81 5.51 8.72 -4.67
N SER A 82 5.77 7.79 -5.58
CA SER A 82 7.01 7.78 -6.34
C SER A 82 7.05 8.93 -7.34
N TYR A 83 8.24 9.51 -7.56
CA TYR A 83 8.48 10.42 -8.67
C TYR A 83 8.45 9.68 -10.01
N SER A 84 8.01 10.36 -11.06
CA SER A 84 8.06 9.84 -12.44
C SER A 84 8.32 10.97 -13.44
N GLU A 85 8.82 10.57 -14.60
CA GLU A 85 8.86 11.38 -15.82
C GLU A 85 7.95 10.72 -16.88
N PRO A 86 7.34 11.48 -17.80
CA PRO A 86 6.36 10.94 -18.75
C PRO A 86 6.89 9.83 -19.68
N GLU A 87 8.20 9.82 -19.94
CA GLU A 87 8.86 8.79 -20.74
C GLU A 87 9.20 7.52 -19.98
N TRP A 88 9.21 7.55 -18.62
CA TRP A 88 9.53 6.38 -17.82
C TRP A 88 8.40 5.37 -17.88
N GLY A 89 8.73 4.17 -18.33
CA GLY A 89 7.81 3.06 -18.46
C GLY A 89 8.48 1.76 -18.04
N GLU A 90 7.76 0.67 -18.11
CA GLU A 90 8.22 -0.61 -17.59
C GLU A 90 8.70 -0.47 -16.13
N TYR A 91 9.97 -0.75 -15.84
CA TYR A 91 10.55 -0.67 -14.49
C TYR A 91 11.71 0.34 -14.42
N THR A 92 11.62 1.41 -15.24
CA THR A 92 12.70 2.40 -15.37
C THR A 92 12.47 3.65 -14.52
N GLY A 93 11.40 3.68 -13.72
CA GLY A 93 11.06 4.78 -12.85
C GLY A 93 11.90 4.85 -11.57
N THR A 94 11.33 5.39 -10.52
CA THR A 94 11.99 5.49 -9.20
C THR A 94 12.43 4.12 -8.68
N HIS A 95 13.67 4.01 -8.22
CA HIS A 95 14.26 2.74 -7.82
C HIS A 95 15.21 2.83 -6.62
N ASP A 96 15.54 1.67 -6.02
CA ASP A 96 16.44 1.56 -4.87
C ASP A 96 16.02 2.44 -3.69
N VAL A 97 14.75 2.31 -3.28
CA VAL A 97 14.15 3.09 -2.20
C VAL A 97 13.83 2.21 -0.99
N VAL A 98 14.10 2.73 0.19
CA VAL A 98 13.67 2.13 1.45
C VAL A 98 12.74 3.10 2.18
N ILE A 99 11.56 2.64 2.57
CA ILE A 99 10.62 3.34 3.47
C ILE A 99 10.54 2.50 4.74
N SER A 100 11.01 3.04 5.86
CA SER A 100 11.09 2.24 7.09
C SER A 100 10.60 2.98 8.33
N GLY A 101 9.81 2.28 9.15
CA GLY A 101 9.25 2.80 10.40
C GLY A 101 8.05 3.73 10.19
N GLY A 102 7.56 4.30 11.29
CA GLY A 102 6.52 5.30 11.30
C GLY A 102 5.10 4.81 11.10
N ILE A 103 4.19 5.75 11.20
CA ILE A 103 2.74 5.55 11.11
C ILE A 103 2.20 6.42 9.97
N PHE A 104 1.56 5.80 8.99
CA PHE A 104 0.88 6.47 7.88
C PHE A 104 -0.62 6.48 8.16
N ASP A 105 -1.18 7.66 8.34
CA ASP A 105 -2.55 7.86 8.84
C ASP A 105 -3.40 8.64 7.84
N GLY A 106 -4.38 7.97 7.24
CA GLY A 106 -5.33 8.57 6.30
C GLY A 106 -6.34 9.52 6.93
N ASN A 107 -6.30 9.70 8.26
CA ASN A 107 -7.19 10.51 9.08
C ASN A 107 -8.60 9.92 9.23
N LYS A 108 -8.87 9.37 10.41
CA LYS A 108 -10.15 8.72 10.75
C LYS A 108 -11.41 9.59 10.59
N ASN A 109 -11.24 10.92 10.52
CA ASN A 109 -12.36 11.86 10.38
C ASN A 109 -12.75 12.08 8.91
N LEU A 110 -11.97 11.54 7.97
CA LEU A 110 -12.20 11.67 6.53
C LEU A 110 -12.76 10.37 5.96
N ASP A 111 -13.74 10.51 5.08
CA ASP A 111 -14.39 9.40 4.33
C ASP A 111 -14.15 9.53 2.82
N GLU A 112 -13.07 10.18 2.42
CA GLU A 112 -12.65 10.36 1.03
C GLU A 112 -11.46 9.45 0.69
N CYS A 113 -11.42 9.03 -0.56
CA CYS A 113 -10.40 8.13 -1.08
C CYS A 113 -8.97 8.57 -0.74
N ILE A 114 -8.17 7.61 -0.30
CA ILE A 114 -6.73 7.79 -0.07
C ILE A 114 -5.96 6.50 -0.28
N THR A 115 -4.80 6.60 -0.90
CA THR A 115 -3.71 5.61 -0.86
C THR A 115 -2.56 6.17 -0.03
N LEU A 116 -2.06 5.40 0.94
CA LEU A 116 -1.05 5.92 1.86
C LEU A 116 0.36 5.87 1.24
N VAL A 117 0.68 4.84 0.46
CA VAL A 117 1.93 4.75 -0.32
C VAL A 117 1.62 4.23 -1.72
N ASN A 118 2.06 4.98 -2.73
CA ASN A 118 1.90 4.61 -4.14
C ASN A 118 3.26 4.44 -4.82
N THR A 119 3.41 3.40 -5.62
CA THR A 119 4.57 3.17 -6.48
C THR A 119 4.12 2.86 -7.90
N VAL A 120 4.69 3.56 -8.88
CA VAL A 120 4.40 3.35 -10.31
C VAL A 120 5.72 3.25 -11.08
N HIS A 121 5.87 2.20 -11.91
CA HIS A 121 7.07 1.93 -12.69
C HIS A 121 8.36 1.78 -11.88
N CYS A 122 8.22 1.47 -10.60
CA CYS A 122 9.36 1.40 -9.68
C CYS A 122 10.10 0.06 -9.75
N SER A 123 11.32 0.04 -9.21
CA SER A 123 12.07 -1.18 -8.99
C SER A 123 12.91 -1.14 -7.71
N ASN A 124 13.18 -2.31 -7.09
CA ASN A 124 13.97 -2.44 -5.87
C ASN A 124 13.43 -1.57 -4.71
N ILE A 125 12.15 -1.74 -4.39
CA ILE A 125 11.48 -1.00 -3.31
C ILE A 125 11.40 -1.87 -2.05
N THR A 126 11.74 -1.32 -0.90
CA THR A 126 11.51 -1.96 0.40
C THR A 126 10.65 -1.06 1.26
N ILE A 127 9.52 -1.63 1.75
CA ILE A 127 8.64 -0.98 2.74
C ILE A 127 8.63 -1.88 3.97
N GLU A 128 9.12 -1.37 5.10
CA GLU A 128 9.29 -2.22 6.27
C GLU A 128 9.07 -1.51 7.61
N ASN A 129 8.61 -2.30 8.59
CA ASN A 129 8.41 -1.83 9.97
C ASN A 129 7.44 -0.63 10.07
N CYS A 130 6.54 -0.48 9.12
CA CYS A 130 5.57 0.62 9.04
C CYS A 130 4.22 0.21 9.63
N LYS A 131 3.46 1.20 10.12
CA LYS A 131 2.07 1.03 10.49
C LYS A 131 1.18 1.87 9.58
N PHE A 132 0.17 1.23 8.97
CA PHE A 132 -0.81 1.86 8.10
C PHE A 132 -2.18 1.85 8.78
N ARG A 133 -2.87 3.00 8.82
CA ARG A 133 -4.19 3.07 9.44
C ARG A 133 -5.10 4.12 8.80
N HIS A 134 -6.39 3.95 9.02
CA HIS A 134 -7.42 4.89 8.57
C HIS A 134 -7.38 5.14 7.05
N CYS A 135 -7.09 4.11 6.28
CA CYS A 135 -7.20 4.15 4.84
C CYS A 135 -8.68 4.09 4.45
N ALA A 136 -9.19 5.12 3.78
CA ALA A 136 -10.57 5.17 3.33
C ALA A 136 -10.66 4.90 1.82
N HIS A 137 -11.54 3.97 1.43
CA HIS A 137 -11.97 3.64 0.07
C HIS A 137 -10.92 3.14 -0.92
N TRP A 138 -9.63 3.41 -0.71
CA TRP A 138 -8.53 2.93 -1.54
C TRP A 138 -7.59 2.02 -0.74
N HIS A 139 -6.28 2.15 -0.87
CA HIS A 139 -5.31 1.17 -0.42
C HIS A 139 -4.32 1.75 0.59
N CYS A 140 -3.83 0.94 1.52
CA CYS A 140 -2.69 1.34 2.34
C CYS A 140 -1.43 1.43 1.46
N ILE A 141 -1.23 0.43 0.60
CA ILE A 141 -0.14 0.42 -0.38
C ILE A 141 -0.72 0.03 -1.74
N GLU A 142 -0.37 0.80 -2.75
CA GLU A 142 -0.72 0.56 -4.13
C GLU A 142 0.55 0.40 -4.96
N VAL A 143 0.71 -0.78 -5.55
CA VAL A 143 1.90 -1.16 -6.32
C VAL A 143 1.48 -1.33 -7.77
N ASN A 144 1.86 -0.38 -8.62
CA ASN A 144 1.46 -0.35 -10.03
C ASN A 144 2.67 -0.57 -10.93
N GLY A 145 2.64 -1.59 -11.77
CA GLY A 145 3.70 -1.86 -12.74
C GLY A 145 5.10 -1.81 -12.14
N THR A 146 5.29 -2.39 -10.97
CA THR A 146 6.52 -2.28 -10.16
C THR A 146 7.17 -3.66 -10.00
N GLU A 147 8.48 -3.72 -9.95
CA GLU A 147 9.21 -4.97 -9.75
C GLU A 147 10.13 -4.98 -8.52
N ASN A 148 10.56 -6.19 -8.12
CA ASN A 148 11.54 -6.41 -7.05
C ASN A 148 11.17 -5.65 -5.76
N THR A 149 9.92 -5.77 -5.32
CA THR A 149 9.39 -5.04 -4.15
C THR A 149 9.22 -5.99 -2.96
N THR A 150 9.68 -5.56 -1.80
CA THR A 150 9.48 -6.25 -0.53
C THR A 150 8.67 -5.39 0.42
N ILE A 151 7.56 -5.93 0.94
CA ILE A 151 6.72 -5.32 1.97
C ILE A 151 6.75 -6.25 3.18
N GLN A 152 7.39 -5.82 4.27
CA GLN A 152 7.66 -6.72 5.39
C GLN A 152 7.55 -6.06 6.77
N ASN A 153 7.19 -6.88 7.78
CA ASN A 153 7.14 -6.49 9.19
C ASN A 153 6.21 -5.27 9.44
N CYS A 154 5.20 -5.10 8.61
CA CYS A 154 4.26 -3.98 8.69
C CYS A 154 2.98 -4.39 9.41
N ILE A 155 2.28 -3.39 9.96
CA ILE A 155 0.96 -3.54 10.55
C ILE A 155 -0.05 -2.74 9.72
N PHE A 156 -1.05 -3.41 9.20
CA PHE A 156 -2.17 -2.82 8.48
C PHE A 156 -3.38 -2.82 9.43
N ASP A 157 -3.71 -1.67 9.98
CA ASP A 157 -4.70 -1.52 11.07
C ASP A 157 -6.13 -1.26 10.54
N GLY A 158 -6.43 -1.85 9.40
CA GLY A 158 -7.75 -1.85 8.79
C GLY A 158 -8.22 -0.49 8.23
N PRO A 159 -9.29 -0.51 7.45
CA PRO A 159 -9.92 0.69 6.95
C PRO A 159 -10.77 1.35 8.05
N SER A 160 -10.92 2.68 7.98
CA SER A 160 -11.71 3.44 8.94
C SER A 160 -12.86 4.19 8.28
N TYR A 161 -13.82 3.51 7.72
CA TYR A 161 -14.98 4.20 7.18
C TYR A 161 -16.29 3.48 7.49
N THR A 162 -17.35 4.24 7.55
CA THR A 162 -18.69 3.70 7.62
C THR A 162 -19.08 3.20 6.23
N PHE A 163 -19.40 1.91 6.13
CA PHE A 163 -19.78 1.20 4.90
C PHE A 163 -20.98 1.82 4.17
N LYS A 164 -20.85 3.06 3.72
CA LYS A 164 -21.95 3.76 3.00
C LYS A 164 -21.95 3.50 1.51
N THR A 165 -20.86 2.96 0.96
CA THR A 165 -20.71 2.77 -0.48
C THR A 165 -20.38 1.34 -0.84
N ASP A 166 -20.91 0.90 -1.98
CA ASP A 166 -20.65 -0.40 -2.60
C ASP A 166 -19.28 -0.44 -3.32
N ILE A 167 -18.27 0.27 -2.83
CA ILE A 167 -16.94 0.29 -3.45
C ILE A 167 -16.37 -1.13 -3.42
N LEU A 168 -16.01 -1.60 -4.60
CA LEU A 168 -15.65 -3.00 -4.84
C LEU A 168 -14.16 -3.29 -4.56
N PHE A 169 -13.34 -2.25 -4.34
CA PHE A 169 -11.88 -2.33 -4.42
C PHE A 169 -11.27 -1.68 -3.19
N ASN A 170 -10.84 -2.46 -2.20
CA ASN A 170 -10.33 -1.96 -0.92
C ASN A 170 -9.35 -2.95 -0.28
N GLU A 171 -8.48 -3.53 -1.08
CA GLU A 171 -7.38 -4.33 -0.59
C GLU A 171 -6.39 -3.43 0.17
N GLN A 172 -5.86 -3.90 1.28
CA GLN A 172 -4.88 -3.11 2.04
C GLN A 172 -3.57 -2.97 1.26
N ILE A 173 -3.15 -4.03 0.56
CA ILE A 173 -2.12 -3.96 -0.48
C ILE A 173 -2.77 -4.34 -1.80
N GLN A 174 -2.76 -3.41 -2.75
CA GLN A 174 -3.17 -3.65 -4.13
C GLN A 174 -1.94 -3.84 -5.01
N LEU A 175 -1.96 -4.87 -5.85
CA LEU A 175 -1.06 -5.01 -6.99
C LEU A 175 -1.86 -4.69 -8.25
N ASP A 176 -1.39 -3.76 -9.08
CA ASP A 176 -2.06 -3.39 -10.31
C ASP A 176 -1.05 -3.13 -11.43
N MET A 177 -1.55 -3.01 -12.64
CA MET A 177 -0.75 -2.63 -13.80
C MET A 177 -0.66 -1.11 -13.91
N SER A 178 0.35 -0.61 -14.62
CA SER A 178 0.44 0.80 -14.96
C SER A 178 -0.47 1.12 -16.16
N ARG A 179 -1.74 1.42 -15.87
CA ARG A 179 -2.78 1.73 -16.85
C ARG A 179 -3.58 2.95 -16.41
N GLU A 180 -4.08 3.71 -17.37
CA GLU A 180 -5.01 4.80 -17.09
C GLU A 180 -6.24 4.28 -16.30
N GLY A 181 -6.50 4.91 -15.16
CA GLY A 181 -7.57 4.51 -14.24
C GLY A 181 -7.16 3.52 -13.15
N SER A 182 -5.97 2.91 -13.21
CA SER A 182 -5.44 2.06 -12.15
C SER A 182 -4.97 2.87 -10.94
N TYR A 183 -4.65 4.13 -11.14
CA TYR A 183 -4.28 5.07 -10.08
C TYR A 183 -4.90 6.45 -10.37
N GLY A 184 -5.06 7.27 -9.33
CA GLY A 184 -5.53 8.64 -9.48
C GLY A 184 -4.38 9.63 -9.78
N PRO A 185 -4.70 10.88 -10.12
CA PRO A 185 -3.69 11.90 -10.35
C PRO A 185 -2.89 12.17 -9.06
N VAL A 186 -1.57 12.19 -9.19
CA VAL A 186 -0.63 12.56 -8.12
C VAL A 186 -0.13 13.97 -8.38
N TYR A 187 -0.25 14.84 -7.39
CA TYR A 187 0.27 16.20 -7.46
C TYR A 187 1.35 16.37 -6.39
N ASN A 188 2.47 16.97 -6.76
CA ASN A 188 3.46 17.39 -5.77
C ASN A 188 2.97 18.60 -4.96
N CYS A 189 3.74 19.07 -3.99
CA CYS A 189 3.36 20.14 -3.06
C CYS A 189 3.25 21.54 -3.71
N ASP A 190 3.71 21.73 -4.94
CA ASP A 190 3.55 22.97 -5.73
C ASP A 190 2.37 22.89 -6.70
N GLY A 191 1.67 21.76 -6.74
CA GLY A 191 0.53 21.51 -7.60
C GLY A 191 0.88 20.99 -9.00
N THR A 192 2.15 20.69 -9.28
CA THR A 192 2.55 20.05 -10.54
C THR A 192 2.10 18.59 -10.55
N LEU A 193 1.45 18.18 -11.63
CA LEU A 193 1.05 16.79 -11.86
C LEU A 193 2.30 15.93 -12.08
N ILE A 194 2.40 14.83 -11.35
CA ILE A 194 3.34 13.74 -11.66
C ILE A 194 2.65 12.86 -12.70
N ASP A 195 3.19 12.84 -13.89
CA ASP A 195 2.63 12.07 -15.00
C ASP A 195 3.29 10.71 -15.07
N PHE A 196 2.45 9.66 -15.08
CA PHE A 196 2.88 8.29 -15.19
C PHE A 196 2.49 7.73 -16.55
N LYS A 197 3.43 7.07 -17.19
CA LYS A 197 3.17 6.41 -18.47
C LYS A 197 2.17 5.25 -18.29
N SER A 198 1.15 5.23 -19.14
CA SER A 198 0.20 4.12 -19.22
C SER A 198 0.66 3.16 -20.30
N ASP A 199 1.25 2.01 -19.91
CA ASP A 199 1.85 1.04 -20.84
C ASP A 199 1.57 -0.42 -20.48
N ASP A 200 0.59 -0.65 -19.59
CA ASP A 200 0.18 -1.97 -19.11
C ASP A 200 1.30 -2.78 -18.43
N THR A 201 2.34 -2.10 -17.95
CA THR A 201 3.39 -2.77 -17.17
C THR A 201 2.79 -3.43 -15.93
N VAL A 202 3.13 -4.70 -15.72
CA VAL A 202 2.63 -5.53 -14.62
C VAL A 202 3.57 -5.55 -13.43
N CYS A 203 3.09 -6.01 -12.27
CA CYS A 203 3.95 -6.28 -11.12
C CYS A 203 4.67 -7.62 -11.28
N ARG A 204 5.94 -7.67 -10.87
CA ARG A 204 6.71 -8.91 -10.81
C ARG A 204 7.73 -8.94 -9.68
N ASN A 205 8.05 -10.14 -9.18
CA ASN A 205 9.02 -10.34 -8.09
C ASN A 205 8.60 -9.57 -6.83
N ILE A 206 7.36 -9.75 -6.38
CA ILE A 206 6.81 -9.08 -5.20
C ILE A 206 6.85 -10.03 -4.01
N VAL A 207 7.38 -9.57 -2.89
CA VAL A 207 7.43 -10.32 -1.62
C VAL A 207 6.64 -9.56 -0.55
N ILE A 208 5.61 -10.20 0.00
CA ILE A 208 4.79 -9.68 1.10
C ILE A 208 4.92 -10.66 2.25
N ARG A 209 5.67 -10.28 3.31
CA ARG A 209 5.99 -11.23 4.37
C ARG A 209 6.03 -10.62 5.77
N ASN A 210 5.74 -11.47 6.77
CA ASN A 210 5.82 -11.12 8.19
C ASN A 210 4.95 -9.91 8.57
N ASN A 211 3.84 -9.69 7.87
CA ASN A 211 2.93 -8.57 8.12
C ASN A 211 1.73 -9.03 8.95
N ILE A 212 1.09 -8.08 9.61
CA ILE A 212 -0.20 -8.27 10.30
C ILE A 212 -1.24 -7.42 9.61
N PHE A 213 -2.29 -8.06 9.10
CA PHE A 213 -3.44 -7.43 8.47
C PHE A 213 -4.66 -7.56 9.37
N LYS A 214 -5.23 -6.43 9.82
CA LYS A 214 -6.58 -6.41 10.38
C LYS A 214 -7.55 -6.18 9.22
N CYS A 215 -8.22 -7.25 8.81
CA CYS A 215 -8.99 -7.25 7.58
C CYS A 215 -10.34 -6.55 7.73
N ASP A 216 -11.05 -6.77 8.81
CA ASP A 216 -12.31 -6.10 9.18
C ASP A 216 -13.32 -5.96 8.02
N GLY A 217 -13.46 -7.04 7.24
CA GLY A 217 -14.34 -7.11 6.08
C GLY A 217 -13.69 -6.74 4.74
N PHE A 218 -12.36 -6.63 4.70
CA PHE A 218 -11.60 -6.31 3.49
C PHE A 218 -10.43 -7.27 3.26
N PRO A 219 -10.07 -7.53 1.99
CA PRO A 219 -8.87 -8.27 1.69
C PRO A 219 -7.61 -7.60 2.24
N GLY A 220 -6.65 -8.40 2.70
CA GLY A 220 -5.33 -7.89 3.03
C GLY A 220 -4.51 -7.62 1.79
N VAL A 221 -4.54 -8.54 0.82
CA VAL A 221 -3.79 -8.44 -0.44
C VAL A 221 -4.72 -8.76 -1.59
N GLY A 222 -4.66 -7.96 -2.63
CA GLY A 222 -5.45 -8.23 -3.83
C GLY A 222 -4.86 -7.63 -5.09
N HIS A 223 -5.51 -8.00 -6.18
CA HIS A 223 -5.15 -7.60 -7.53
C HIS A 223 -6.42 -7.36 -8.33
N HIS A 224 -6.40 -6.29 -9.07
CA HIS A 224 -7.41 -6.00 -10.08
C HIS A 224 -6.70 -5.91 -11.42
N GLY A 225 -7.15 -6.52 -12.40
CA GLY A 225 -6.55 -6.38 -13.69
C GLY A 225 -6.86 -7.59 -14.54
N ASP A 226 -6.54 -7.49 -15.80
CA ASP A 226 -6.73 -8.50 -16.84
C ASP A 226 -5.38 -8.92 -17.47
N ILE A 227 -4.27 -8.54 -16.83
CA ILE A 227 -2.91 -8.82 -17.31
C ILE A 227 -2.09 -9.54 -16.22
N ASP A 228 -1.14 -10.33 -16.67
CA ASP A 228 -0.38 -11.30 -15.90
C ASP A 228 0.65 -10.66 -14.95
N HIS A 229 0.39 -10.65 -13.65
CA HIS A 229 1.44 -10.45 -12.66
C HIS A 229 2.24 -11.74 -12.46
N HIS A 230 3.55 -11.61 -12.15
CA HIS A 230 4.45 -12.75 -12.08
C HIS A 230 5.25 -12.82 -10.79
N ASN A 231 5.49 -14.05 -10.30
CA ASN A 231 6.37 -14.35 -9.19
C ASN A 231 6.05 -13.53 -7.94
N ILE A 232 4.85 -13.76 -7.41
CA ILE A 232 4.35 -13.13 -6.18
C ILE A 232 4.50 -14.12 -5.03
N LEU A 233 5.17 -13.71 -3.95
CA LEU A 233 5.32 -14.48 -2.73
C LEU A 233 4.62 -13.78 -1.56
N ILE A 234 3.64 -14.44 -0.95
CA ILE A 234 2.94 -13.98 0.25
C ILE A 234 3.19 -15.02 1.34
N GLU A 235 4.04 -14.68 2.33
CA GLU A 235 4.46 -15.67 3.30
C GLU A 235 4.54 -15.15 4.74
N ASN A 236 4.26 -16.04 5.70
CA ASN A 236 4.42 -15.75 7.12
C ASN A 236 3.61 -14.53 7.60
N ASN A 237 2.49 -14.21 6.97
CA ASN A 237 1.62 -13.12 7.39
C ASN A 237 0.50 -13.62 8.29
N ILE A 238 -0.06 -12.71 9.09
CA ILE A 238 -1.27 -12.93 9.88
C ILE A 238 -2.37 -12.06 9.29
N PHE A 239 -3.48 -12.68 8.89
CA PHE A 239 -4.71 -12.02 8.47
C PHE A 239 -5.77 -12.23 9.54
N ASP A 240 -6.20 -11.17 10.21
CA ASP A 240 -7.08 -11.20 11.37
C ASP A 240 -8.38 -10.43 11.10
N GLY A 241 -9.52 -11.01 11.48
CA GLY A 241 -10.85 -10.46 11.25
C GLY A 241 -11.55 -11.05 10.01
N PRO A 242 -12.83 -10.73 9.73
CA PRO A 242 -13.53 -11.23 8.57
C PRO A 242 -12.94 -10.69 7.26
N SER A 243 -12.82 -11.55 6.24
CA SER A 243 -12.27 -11.14 4.93
C SER A 243 -13.31 -10.53 3.98
N GLY A 244 -14.59 -10.72 4.25
CA GLY A 244 -15.69 -10.24 3.43
C GLY A 244 -16.75 -9.52 4.23
N ARG A 245 -17.76 -9.00 3.52
CA ARG A 245 -18.95 -8.35 4.09
C ARG A 245 -20.21 -9.09 3.69
N ILE A 246 -21.29 -8.86 4.41
CA ILE A 246 -22.62 -9.39 4.05
C ILE A 246 -22.91 -9.05 2.58
N GLY A 247 -23.18 -10.09 1.78
CA GLY A 247 -23.49 -9.99 0.36
C GLY A 247 -22.28 -9.85 -0.58
N LYS A 248 -21.03 -9.87 -0.06
CA LYS A 248 -19.82 -9.82 -0.89
C LYS A 248 -18.76 -10.81 -0.39
N SER A 249 -18.54 -11.86 -1.16
CA SER A 249 -17.52 -12.87 -0.90
C SER A 249 -16.17 -12.37 -1.39
N ARG A 250 -15.21 -12.19 -0.47
CA ARG A 250 -13.83 -11.87 -0.78
C ARG A 250 -12.89 -12.65 0.12
N GLY A 251 -11.75 -13.07 -0.43
CA GLY A 251 -10.70 -13.72 0.34
C GLY A 251 -9.82 -12.71 1.06
N TYR A 252 -9.10 -13.17 2.07
CA TYR A 252 -7.99 -12.39 2.65
C TYR A 252 -6.94 -12.06 1.59
N ILE A 253 -6.76 -12.99 0.65
CA ILE A 253 -5.96 -12.85 -0.55
C ILE A 253 -6.91 -13.07 -1.73
N PHE A 254 -7.02 -12.06 -2.59
CA PHE A 254 -7.98 -12.06 -3.69
C PHE A 254 -7.30 -11.64 -4.99
N PHE A 255 -7.07 -12.60 -5.88
CA PHE A 255 -6.51 -12.36 -7.20
C PHE A 255 -7.53 -12.69 -8.30
N ARG A 256 -7.77 -11.75 -9.17
CA ARG A 256 -8.52 -11.95 -10.40
C ARG A 256 -7.71 -12.78 -11.41
N PRO A 257 -8.30 -13.15 -12.57
CA PRO A 257 -7.54 -13.90 -13.55
C PRO A 257 -6.20 -13.21 -13.83
N MET A 258 -5.22 -13.97 -14.27
CA MET A 258 -3.94 -13.48 -14.78
C MET A 258 -2.90 -13.13 -13.70
N VAL A 259 -2.65 -14.07 -12.82
CA VAL A 259 -1.43 -14.12 -12.01
C VAL A 259 -0.70 -15.44 -12.25
N TYR A 260 0.61 -15.39 -12.43
CA TYR A 260 1.46 -16.58 -12.58
C TYR A 260 2.47 -16.66 -11.44
N ASP A 261 2.83 -17.89 -11.06
CA ASP A 261 3.78 -18.16 -9.97
C ASP A 261 3.40 -17.46 -8.66
N LEU A 262 2.10 -17.51 -8.28
CA LEU A 262 1.65 -17.06 -6.97
C LEU A 262 1.97 -18.12 -5.92
N LYS A 263 2.74 -17.75 -4.91
CA LYS A 263 3.07 -18.60 -3.77
C LYS A 263 2.51 -17.97 -2.49
N VAL A 264 1.61 -18.68 -1.83
CA VAL A 264 1.00 -18.28 -0.55
C VAL A 264 1.38 -19.33 0.49
N LYS A 265 2.33 -18.99 1.39
CA LYS A 265 2.96 -19.97 2.26
C LYS A 265 2.99 -19.55 3.71
N ASN A 266 2.72 -20.50 4.60
CA ASN A 266 2.90 -20.33 6.04
C ASN A 266 2.16 -19.12 6.62
N ASN A 267 1.05 -18.70 6.03
CA ASN A 267 0.24 -17.61 6.57
C ASN A 267 -0.78 -18.15 7.58
N VAL A 268 -1.21 -17.29 8.48
CA VAL A 268 -2.27 -17.58 9.44
C VAL A 268 -3.47 -16.72 9.10
N PHE A 269 -4.62 -17.34 8.86
CA PHE A 269 -5.89 -16.69 8.57
C PHE A 269 -6.83 -16.92 9.74
N ILE A 270 -7.27 -15.85 10.40
CA ILE A 270 -8.09 -15.89 11.60
C ILE A 270 -9.43 -15.22 11.31
N SER A 271 -10.49 -16.02 11.28
CA SER A 271 -11.88 -15.55 11.16
C SER A 271 -12.59 -15.65 12.51
N PRO A 272 -13.44 -14.68 12.87
CA PRO A 272 -14.28 -14.83 14.07
C PRO A 272 -15.14 -16.09 14.03
N GLU A 273 -15.33 -16.75 15.18
CA GLU A 273 -16.20 -17.93 15.33
C GLU A 273 -17.68 -17.57 15.07
N GLU A 274 -18.08 -16.38 15.52
CA GLU A 274 -19.44 -15.86 15.35
C GLU A 274 -19.40 -14.60 14.50
N THR A 275 -19.78 -14.72 13.24
CA THR A 275 -19.90 -13.60 12.30
C THR A 275 -20.93 -13.90 11.23
N ASP A 276 -21.72 -12.87 10.86
CA ASP A 276 -22.59 -12.90 9.71
C ASP A 276 -21.85 -12.52 8.41
N SER A 277 -20.61 -12.06 8.53
CA SER A 277 -19.76 -11.71 7.40
C SER A 277 -19.05 -12.95 6.87
N PRO A 278 -19.04 -13.17 5.55
CA PRO A 278 -18.36 -14.31 4.97
C PRO A 278 -16.85 -14.18 5.16
N SER A 279 -16.20 -15.31 5.38
CA SER A 279 -14.73 -15.39 5.45
C SER A 279 -14.22 -16.43 4.46
N TYR A 280 -13.38 -15.99 3.56
CA TYR A 280 -12.72 -16.83 2.57
C TYR A 280 -11.21 -16.66 2.70
N GLY A 281 -10.47 -17.74 2.61
CA GLY A 281 -9.02 -17.70 2.70
C GLY A 281 -8.39 -17.07 1.45
N ILE A 282 -8.07 -17.87 0.47
CA ILE A 282 -7.42 -17.47 -0.77
C ILE A 282 -8.41 -17.65 -1.91
N ILE A 283 -8.65 -16.62 -2.69
CA ILE A 283 -9.46 -16.66 -3.91
C ILE A 283 -8.57 -16.32 -5.10
N LEU A 284 -8.45 -17.25 -6.04
CA LEU A 284 -7.81 -17.07 -7.32
C LEU A 284 -8.84 -17.36 -8.41
N GLU A 285 -9.26 -16.33 -9.13
CA GLU A 285 -10.22 -16.48 -10.24
C GLU A 285 -9.60 -17.10 -11.52
N ASN A 286 -8.27 -17.29 -11.55
CA ASN A 286 -7.61 -17.96 -12.67
C ASN A 286 -7.97 -19.47 -12.66
N PRO A 287 -8.50 -20.01 -13.77
CA PRO A 287 -8.81 -21.43 -13.88
C PRO A 287 -7.57 -22.36 -13.98
N ASP A 288 -6.38 -21.79 -14.21
CA ASP A 288 -5.14 -22.59 -14.22
C ASP A 288 -4.66 -22.84 -12.79
N ALA A 289 -4.92 -24.04 -12.28
CA ALA A 289 -4.50 -24.46 -10.93
C ALA A 289 -2.98 -24.43 -10.70
N ASN A 290 -2.17 -24.42 -11.78
CA ASN A 290 -0.72 -24.33 -11.66
C ASN A 290 -0.22 -22.91 -11.33
N ALA A 291 -1.10 -21.91 -11.42
CA ALA A 291 -0.75 -20.53 -11.08
C ALA A 291 -0.59 -20.31 -9.56
N LEU A 292 -1.14 -21.17 -8.70
CA LEU A 292 -1.11 -21.05 -7.26
C LEU A 292 -0.38 -22.21 -6.57
N ILE A 293 0.58 -21.90 -5.70
CA ILE A 293 1.11 -22.82 -4.70
C ILE A 293 0.69 -22.32 -3.32
N ALA A 294 -0.27 -23.00 -2.69
CA ALA A 294 -0.70 -22.72 -1.32
C ALA A 294 -0.21 -23.85 -0.40
N ASP A 295 0.73 -23.55 0.50
CA ASP A 295 1.36 -24.56 1.35
C ASP A 295 1.63 -24.03 2.77
N GLY A 296 1.46 -24.88 3.77
CA GLY A 296 1.75 -24.56 5.18
C GLY A 296 0.84 -23.48 5.79
N ASN A 297 -0.24 -23.08 5.13
CA ASN A 297 -1.16 -22.09 5.65
C ASN A 297 -2.07 -22.67 6.73
N ILE A 298 -2.40 -21.86 7.74
CA ILE A 298 -3.25 -22.24 8.88
C ILE A 298 -4.52 -21.39 8.84
N PHE A 299 -5.69 -22.04 8.91
CA PHE A 299 -7.00 -21.40 8.93
C PHE A 299 -7.65 -21.63 10.29
N ILE A 300 -8.06 -20.57 10.99
CA ILE A 300 -8.62 -20.60 12.33
C ILE A 300 -9.98 -19.92 12.33
N GLY A 301 -10.93 -20.49 13.09
CA GLY A 301 -12.27 -19.97 13.24
C GLY A 301 -13.20 -20.34 12.08
N LYS A 302 -14.32 -19.60 11.93
CA LYS A 302 -15.32 -19.90 10.92
C LYS A 302 -14.86 -19.43 9.55
N MET A 303 -14.58 -20.39 8.67
CA MET A 303 -14.17 -20.14 7.29
C MET A 303 -15.19 -20.78 6.34
N ASP A 304 -15.73 -20.00 5.39
CA ASP A 304 -16.68 -20.54 4.40
C ASP A 304 -15.95 -21.42 3.38
N LYS A 305 -14.78 -21.01 2.95
CA LYS A 305 -13.84 -21.81 2.16
C LYS A 305 -12.40 -21.33 2.39
N GLU A 306 -11.46 -22.26 2.46
CA GLU A 306 -10.05 -21.97 2.65
C GLU A 306 -9.37 -21.52 1.36
N VAL A 307 -9.62 -22.22 0.24
CA VAL A 307 -9.05 -21.91 -1.08
C VAL A 307 -10.12 -22.10 -2.15
N ILE A 308 -10.22 -21.14 -3.05
CA ILE A 308 -11.08 -21.17 -4.23
C ILE A 308 -10.21 -20.89 -5.45
N ILE A 309 -10.25 -21.79 -6.45
CA ILE A 309 -9.58 -21.63 -7.74
C ILE A 309 -10.62 -21.81 -8.83
N GLY A 310 -10.74 -20.82 -9.71
CA GLY A 310 -11.72 -20.79 -10.77
C GLY A 310 -13.13 -20.54 -10.25
N GLY A 311 -13.65 -19.34 -10.41
CA GLY A 311 -15.00 -18.92 -10.01
C GLY A 311 -15.95 -18.87 -11.19
#